data_8b2c8dfef0c414ad8ecb80dd5bfdfc26
#
_entry.id   8b2c8dfef0c414ad8ecb80dd5bfdfc26
#
_cell.length_a   1.000
_cell.length_b   1.000
_cell.length_c   1.000
_cell.angle_alpha   90.00
_cell.angle_beta   90.00
_cell.angle_gamma   90.00
#
_symmetry.space_group_name_H-M   'P 1'
#
loop_
_entity.id
_entity.type
_entity.pdbx_description
1 polymer ?
#
loop_
_entity_poly.entity_id
_entity_poly.type
_entity_poly.pdbx_seq_one_letter_code
_entity_poly.pdbx_strand_id
1 'polypeptide(L)'
;MADTTTRGVGYIRTGLSTRPQSGAAIRISAQRVTAYCELHRVSLDATLIDKGMVTQGEHGERQTVLDEALGMLGVGGPTLLIVPSMAHLALSVGKLARLVEKHFGDGSFALVAVAEGVDTRTDNGRFVLGLLRTLARWECEGAYHADS
;
A
#
# COMPACT_ATOMS: atom_id res chain seq x y z
N MET A 1 -9.24 -30.97 3.04
CA MET A 1 -8.44 -29.97 2.34
C MET A 1 -8.67 -28.62 2.98
N ALA A 2 -7.66 -28.12 3.58
CA ALA A 2 -7.75 -26.77 4.17
C ALA A 2 -7.87 -25.76 3.03
N ASP A 3 -9.01 -25.11 2.97
CA ASP A 3 -9.19 -23.95 2.12
C ASP A 3 -8.25 -22.87 2.67
N THR A 4 -7.07 -22.77 2.08
CA THR A 4 -6.19 -21.67 2.40
C THR A 4 -6.74 -20.42 1.73
N THR A 5 -7.76 -19.85 2.34
CA THR A 5 -8.28 -18.56 1.90
C THR A 5 -7.21 -17.51 2.18
N THR A 6 -6.81 -16.80 1.13
CA THR A 6 -5.88 -15.69 1.29
C THR A 6 -6.59 -14.58 2.07
N ARG A 7 -5.93 -14.07 3.09
CA ARG A 7 -6.45 -12.98 3.92
C ARG A 7 -5.71 -11.69 3.62
N GLY A 8 -6.43 -10.58 3.63
CA GLY A 8 -5.88 -9.29 3.31
C GLY A 8 -6.39 -8.19 4.21
N VAL A 9 -5.67 -7.07 4.18
CA VAL A 9 -6.02 -5.81 4.84
C VAL A 9 -6.13 -4.75 3.75
N GLY A 10 -7.23 -4.00 3.76
CA GLY A 10 -7.41 -2.86 2.88
C GLY A 10 -6.87 -1.59 3.52
N TYR A 11 -6.26 -0.73 2.72
CA TYR A 11 -5.78 0.57 3.18
C TYR A 11 -6.22 1.64 2.20
N ILE A 12 -6.85 2.68 2.74
CA ILE A 12 -7.36 3.81 1.96
C ILE A 12 -6.88 5.09 2.61
N ARG A 13 -6.20 5.94 1.83
CA ARG A 13 -5.78 7.26 2.29
C ARG A 13 -6.69 8.32 1.71
N THR A 14 -7.19 9.19 2.58
CA THR A 14 -7.96 10.37 2.17
C THR A 14 -7.03 11.58 2.11
N GLY A 15 -7.45 12.65 1.47
CA GLY A 15 -6.66 13.87 1.40
C GLY A 15 -5.55 13.85 0.37
N LEU A 16 -5.67 13.00 -0.66
CA LEU A 16 -4.72 12.96 -1.78
C LEU A 16 -4.85 14.15 -2.70
N SER A 17 -5.95 14.89 -2.61
CA SER A 17 -6.16 16.14 -3.34
C SER A 17 -6.28 17.28 -2.36
N THR A 18 -6.11 18.53 -2.85
CA THR A 18 -6.25 19.73 -2.04
C THR A 18 -7.69 19.97 -1.58
N ARG A 19 -8.64 19.19 -2.08
CA ARG A 19 -10.04 19.27 -1.68
C ARG A 19 -10.33 18.17 -0.65
N PRO A 20 -11.09 18.46 0.42
CA PRO A 20 -11.53 17.42 1.33
C PRO A 20 -12.32 16.38 0.55
N GLN A 21 -11.91 15.13 0.64
CA GLN A 21 -12.62 14.05 -0.03
C GLN A 21 -13.96 13.83 0.64
N SER A 22 -15.00 13.78 -0.17
CA SER A 22 -16.34 13.47 0.32
C SER A 22 -16.40 12.02 0.82
N GLY A 23 -17.33 11.74 1.70
CA GLY A 23 -17.60 10.37 2.13
C GLY A 23 -17.90 9.44 0.96
N ALA A 24 -18.41 10.00 -0.15
CA ALA A 24 -18.66 9.23 -1.38
C ALA A 24 -17.36 8.72 -2.00
N ALA A 25 -16.30 9.53 -2.04
CA ALA A 25 -15.00 9.11 -2.58
C ALA A 25 -14.39 7.98 -1.77
N ILE A 26 -14.47 8.06 -0.44
CA ILE A 26 -14.02 7.00 0.45
C ILE A 26 -14.80 5.71 0.19
N ARG A 27 -16.10 5.82 0.02
CA ARG A 27 -16.98 4.69 -0.24
C ARG A 27 -16.64 4.00 -1.55
N ILE A 28 -16.37 4.77 -2.60
CA ILE A 28 -15.96 4.25 -3.91
C ILE A 28 -14.63 3.49 -3.79
N SER A 29 -13.67 4.06 -3.09
CA SER A 29 -12.37 3.40 -2.86
C SER A 29 -12.54 2.09 -2.07
N ALA A 30 -13.37 2.10 -1.03
CA ALA A 30 -13.66 0.90 -0.25
C ALA A 30 -14.36 -0.17 -1.10
N GLN A 31 -15.28 0.23 -1.96
CA GLN A 31 -15.96 -0.68 -2.87
C GLN A 31 -15.00 -1.35 -3.86
N ARG A 32 -14.01 -0.59 -4.35
CA ARG A 32 -12.98 -1.14 -5.26
C ARG A 32 -12.16 -2.22 -4.58
N VAL A 33 -11.76 -1.99 -3.34
CA VAL A 33 -11.02 -2.96 -2.54
C VAL A 33 -11.88 -4.20 -2.29
N THR A 34 -13.12 -4.00 -1.87
CA THR A 34 -14.06 -5.10 -1.59
C THR A 34 -14.35 -5.92 -2.85
N ALA A 35 -14.61 -5.25 -3.97
CA ALA A 35 -14.89 -5.92 -5.24
C ALA A 35 -13.70 -6.76 -5.71
N TYR A 36 -12.48 -6.24 -5.58
CA TYR A 36 -11.27 -6.99 -5.88
C TYR A 36 -11.20 -8.26 -5.03
N CYS A 37 -11.41 -8.11 -3.72
CA CYS A 37 -11.35 -9.24 -2.79
C CYS A 37 -12.40 -10.31 -3.11
N GLU A 38 -13.61 -9.90 -3.44
CA GLU A 38 -14.67 -10.83 -3.85
C GLU A 38 -14.30 -11.58 -5.13
N LEU A 39 -13.79 -10.85 -6.13
CA LEU A 39 -13.42 -11.42 -7.42
C LEU A 39 -12.27 -12.42 -7.29
N HIS A 40 -11.30 -12.13 -6.44
CA HIS A 40 -10.09 -12.94 -6.30
C HIS A 40 -10.10 -13.85 -5.06
N ARG A 41 -11.24 -13.96 -4.40
CA ARG A 41 -11.45 -14.84 -3.23
C ARG A 41 -10.47 -14.52 -2.10
N VAL A 42 -10.29 -13.24 -1.82
CA VAL A 42 -9.51 -12.76 -0.68
C VAL A 42 -10.47 -12.45 0.47
N SER A 43 -10.19 -12.99 1.64
CA SER A 43 -10.95 -12.65 2.85
C SER A 43 -10.37 -11.37 3.43
N LEU A 44 -11.17 -10.31 3.45
CA LEU A 44 -10.74 -9.00 3.92
C LEU A 44 -10.95 -8.92 5.44
N ASP A 45 -9.86 -8.89 6.19
CA ASP A 45 -9.92 -8.84 7.66
C ASP A 45 -10.35 -7.48 8.18
N ALA A 46 -9.88 -6.42 7.55
CA ALA A 46 -10.19 -5.04 7.92
C ALA A 46 -9.85 -4.12 6.75
N THR A 47 -10.50 -2.95 6.74
CA THR A 47 -10.13 -1.84 5.86
C THR A 47 -9.84 -0.64 6.74
N LEU A 48 -8.61 -0.16 6.69
CA LEU A 48 -8.16 0.99 7.48
C LEU A 48 -8.24 2.25 6.62
N ILE A 49 -8.82 3.30 7.18
CA ILE A 49 -8.98 4.57 6.50
C ILE A 49 -8.09 5.61 7.18
N ASP A 50 -7.13 6.12 6.41
CA ASP A 50 -6.19 7.14 6.88
C ASP A 50 -6.69 8.52 6.48
N LYS A 51 -7.12 9.30 7.45
CA LYS A 51 -7.65 10.64 7.23
C LYS A 51 -6.55 11.71 7.16
N GLY A 52 -5.29 11.30 7.11
CA GLY A 52 -4.18 12.23 7.00
C GLY A 52 -3.82 12.96 8.28
N MET A 53 -4.47 12.62 9.39
CA MET A 53 -4.14 13.20 10.68
C MET A 53 -2.89 12.52 11.21
N VAL A 54 -1.78 13.25 11.22
CA VAL A 54 -0.56 12.79 11.86
C VAL A 54 -0.73 13.00 13.35
N THR A 55 -1.02 11.93 14.07
CA THR A 55 -0.91 11.97 15.53
C THR A 55 0.58 11.92 15.87
N GLN A 56 1.10 13.03 16.36
CA GLN A 56 2.41 13.02 16.98
C GLN A 56 2.29 12.27 18.29
N GLY A 57 2.85 11.08 18.36
CA GLY A 57 3.04 10.39 19.62
C GLY A 57 3.95 11.21 20.53
N GLU A 58 3.87 10.95 21.82
CA GLU A 58 4.60 11.70 22.86
C GLU A 58 6.12 11.75 22.68
N HIS A 59 6.69 10.95 21.78
CA HIS A 59 8.11 10.86 21.52
C HIS A 59 8.49 11.23 20.09
N GLY A 60 7.64 11.95 19.37
CA GLY A 60 7.92 12.31 17.98
C GLY A 60 7.83 11.15 17.02
N GLU A 61 7.44 9.98 17.46
CA GLU A 61 7.21 8.84 16.60
C GLU A 61 5.88 9.01 15.87
N ARG A 62 5.96 9.07 14.54
CA ARG A 62 4.78 9.14 13.70
C ARG A 62 4.24 7.73 13.49
N GLN A 63 3.30 7.33 14.33
CA GLN A 63 2.52 6.14 14.00
C GLN A 63 1.46 6.55 13.01
N THR A 64 1.62 6.11 11.78
CA THR A 64 0.63 6.34 10.74
C THR A 64 -0.35 5.16 10.72
N VAL A 65 -1.53 5.41 10.17
CA VAL A 65 -2.51 4.34 9.94
C VAL A 65 -1.92 3.28 8.99
N LEU A 66 -1.07 3.70 8.07
CA LEU A 66 -0.36 2.77 7.19
C LEU A 66 0.53 1.81 7.99
N ASP A 67 1.27 2.31 8.98
CA ASP A 67 2.08 1.46 9.85
C ASP A 67 1.22 0.44 10.59
N GLU A 68 0.04 0.85 11.02
CA GLU A 68 -0.93 -0.04 11.65
C GLU A 68 -1.39 -1.14 10.69
N ALA A 69 -1.71 -0.78 9.44
CA ALA A 69 -2.11 -1.75 8.42
C ALA A 69 -0.97 -2.75 8.13
N LEU A 70 0.24 -2.24 7.96
CA LEU A 70 1.42 -3.09 7.73
C LEU A 70 1.71 -4.00 8.93
N GLY A 71 1.47 -3.51 10.14
CA GLY A 71 1.65 -4.29 11.35
C GLY A 71 0.65 -5.43 11.51
N MET A 72 -0.49 -5.37 10.81
CA MET A 72 -1.46 -6.47 10.81
C MET A 72 -1.01 -7.65 9.96
N LEU A 73 -0.09 -7.44 9.02
CA LEU A 73 0.44 -8.51 8.20
C LEU A 73 1.31 -9.43 9.03
N GLY A 74 1.08 -10.72 8.96
CA GLY A 74 1.84 -11.66 9.75
C GLY A 74 1.57 -13.10 9.36
N VAL A 75 2.48 -13.97 9.74
CA VAL A 75 2.35 -15.42 9.53
C VAL A 75 1.15 -15.93 10.31
N GLY A 76 0.26 -16.63 9.62
CA GLY A 76 -0.99 -17.11 10.23
C GLY A 76 -2.11 -16.07 10.24
N GLY A 77 -1.85 -14.86 9.76
CA GLY A 77 -2.80 -13.78 9.63
C GLY A 77 -2.92 -13.30 8.20
N PRO A 78 -3.34 -12.04 8.00
CA PRO A 78 -3.38 -11.47 6.67
C PRO A 78 -1.97 -11.34 6.08
N THR A 79 -1.82 -11.67 4.81
CA THR A 79 -0.53 -11.63 4.11
C THR A 79 -0.55 -10.68 2.91
N LEU A 80 -1.67 -10.03 2.68
CA LEU A 80 -1.91 -9.20 1.51
C LEU A 80 -2.39 -7.83 1.93
N LEU A 81 -1.71 -6.79 1.45
CA LEU A 81 -2.18 -5.40 1.59
C LEU A 81 -2.82 -4.99 0.27
N ILE A 82 -4.06 -4.50 0.32
CA ILE A 82 -4.81 -4.11 -0.87
C ILE A 82 -5.12 -2.63 -0.79
N VAL A 83 -4.68 -1.89 -1.82
CA VAL A 83 -4.93 -0.45 -1.93
C VAL A 83 -5.70 -0.16 -3.21
N PRO A 84 -6.57 0.88 -3.23
CA PRO A 84 -7.29 1.24 -4.46
C PRO A 84 -6.35 1.66 -5.57
N SER A 85 -5.24 2.33 -5.23
CA SER A 85 -4.17 2.67 -6.16
C SER A 85 -2.88 2.88 -5.39
N MET A 86 -1.75 2.86 -6.08
CA MET A 86 -0.43 3.09 -5.47
C MET A 86 -0.31 4.47 -4.84
N ALA A 87 -1.06 5.45 -5.33
CA ALA A 87 -1.04 6.81 -4.79
C ALA A 87 -1.46 6.85 -3.32
N HIS A 88 -2.22 5.88 -2.85
CA HIS A 88 -2.61 5.79 -1.44
C HIS A 88 -1.44 5.46 -0.50
N LEU A 89 -0.35 4.92 -1.03
CA LEU A 89 0.80 4.51 -0.22
C LEU A 89 1.82 5.63 -0.04
N ALA A 90 2.07 6.41 -1.07
CA ALA A 90 3.08 7.47 -1.02
C ALA A 90 2.85 8.48 -2.13
N LEU A 91 3.29 9.72 -1.88
CA LEU A 91 3.13 10.83 -2.82
C LEU A 91 4.31 10.95 -3.81
N SER A 92 5.42 10.27 -3.53
CA SER A 92 6.58 10.28 -4.43
C SER A 92 6.98 8.86 -4.80
N VAL A 93 7.56 8.71 -5.99
CA VAL A 93 8.02 7.41 -6.48
C VAL A 93 9.11 6.85 -5.59
N GLY A 94 10.02 7.70 -5.11
CA GLY A 94 11.11 7.25 -4.25
C GLY A 94 10.63 6.70 -2.91
N LYS A 95 9.67 7.37 -2.28
CA LYS A 95 9.07 6.90 -1.03
C LYS A 95 8.28 5.62 -1.25
N LEU A 96 7.52 5.55 -2.34
CA LEU A 96 6.76 4.37 -2.71
C LEU A 96 7.70 3.17 -2.90
N ALA A 97 8.77 3.35 -3.65
CA ALA A 97 9.73 2.27 -3.93
C ALA A 97 10.37 1.75 -2.64
N ARG A 98 10.78 2.64 -1.74
CA ARG A 98 11.38 2.24 -0.47
C ARG A 98 10.40 1.50 0.43
N LEU A 99 9.16 1.95 0.47
CA LEU A 99 8.11 1.30 1.26
C LEU A 99 7.84 -0.11 0.73
N VAL A 100 7.69 -0.23 -0.58
CA VAL A 100 7.38 -1.52 -1.21
C VAL A 100 8.55 -2.49 -1.06
N GLU A 101 9.78 -2.01 -1.25
CA GLU A 101 10.98 -2.83 -1.06
C GLU A 101 11.09 -3.34 0.38
N LYS A 102 10.89 -2.45 1.34
CA LYS A 102 11.03 -2.78 2.76
C LYS A 102 10.01 -3.83 3.22
N HIS A 103 8.76 -3.71 2.77
CA HIS A 103 7.67 -4.52 3.30
C HIS A 103 7.29 -5.70 2.41
N PHE A 104 7.57 -5.63 1.12
CA PHE A 104 7.12 -6.63 0.14
C PHE A 104 8.26 -7.20 -0.72
N GLY A 105 9.48 -6.71 -0.53
CA GLY A 105 10.61 -7.08 -1.38
C GLY A 105 11.07 -8.52 -1.23
N ASP A 106 10.89 -9.11 -0.05
CA ASP A 106 11.32 -10.49 0.22
C ASP A 106 10.26 -11.55 -0.16
N GLY A 107 9.07 -11.12 -0.55
CA GLY A 107 8.00 -12.03 -0.94
C GLY A 107 7.21 -12.65 0.20
N SER A 108 7.52 -12.33 1.46
CA SER A 108 6.75 -12.83 2.61
C SER A 108 5.33 -12.32 2.62
N PHE A 109 5.14 -11.07 2.22
CA PHE A 109 3.84 -10.44 2.09
C PHE A 109 3.71 -9.86 0.70
N ALA A 110 2.49 -9.59 0.28
CA ALA A 110 2.22 -9.09 -1.06
C ALA A 110 1.38 -7.82 -1.03
N LEU A 111 1.57 -7.00 -2.06
CA LEU A 111 0.83 -5.76 -2.27
C LEU A 111 -0.02 -5.90 -3.52
N VAL A 112 -1.28 -5.47 -3.42
CA VAL A 112 -2.17 -5.35 -4.56
C VAL A 112 -2.59 -3.88 -4.68
N ALA A 113 -2.38 -3.31 -5.86
CA ALA A 113 -2.89 -2.00 -6.23
C ALA A 113 -3.93 -2.18 -7.34
N VAL A 114 -5.19 -1.95 -7.01
CA VAL A 114 -6.33 -2.33 -7.87
C VAL A 114 -6.32 -1.53 -9.17
N ALA A 115 -6.16 -0.22 -9.10
CA ALA A 115 -6.25 0.66 -10.27
C ALA A 115 -5.17 0.35 -11.31
N GLU A 116 -3.93 0.05 -10.88
CA GLU A 116 -2.81 -0.25 -11.75
C GLU A 116 -2.76 -1.72 -12.17
N GLY A 117 -3.60 -2.57 -11.58
CA GLY A 117 -3.58 -4.00 -11.84
C GLY A 117 -2.29 -4.67 -11.36
N VAL A 118 -1.66 -4.13 -10.32
CA VAL A 118 -0.40 -4.65 -9.78
C VAL A 118 -0.70 -5.61 -8.64
N ASP A 119 -0.07 -6.78 -8.71
CA ASP A 119 -0.07 -7.78 -7.65
C ASP A 119 1.36 -8.33 -7.57
N THR A 120 2.04 -8.06 -6.45
CA THR A 120 3.45 -8.45 -6.32
C THR A 120 3.68 -9.96 -6.27
N ARG A 121 2.63 -10.76 -6.21
CA ARG A 121 2.72 -12.23 -6.34
C ARG A 121 2.87 -12.67 -7.80
N THR A 122 2.56 -11.80 -8.75
CA THR A 122 2.63 -12.11 -10.18
C THR A 122 3.97 -11.66 -10.76
N ASP A 123 4.34 -12.23 -11.91
CA ASP A 123 5.55 -11.82 -12.63
C ASP A 123 5.49 -10.35 -13.05
N ASN A 124 4.32 -9.90 -13.50
CA ASN A 124 4.11 -8.50 -13.86
C ASN A 124 4.31 -7.58 -12.65
N GLY A 125 3.77 -7.97 -11.51
CA GLY A 125 3.93 -7.20 -10.27
C GLY A 125 5.38 -7.12 -9.82
N ARG A 126 6.13 -8.22 -9.94
CA ARG A 126 7.57 -8.22 -9.63
C ARG A 126 8.36 -7.37 -10.61
N PHE A 127 7.96 -7.33 -11.86
CA PHE A 127 8.56 -6.44 -12.86
C PHE A 127 8.35 -4.97 -12.45
N VAL A 128 7.14 -4.62 -12.04
CA VAL A 128 6.84 -3.26 -11.55
C VAL A 128 7.70 -2.92 -10.33
N LEU A 129 7.88 -3.88 -9.40
CA LEU A 129 8.79 -3.70 -8.26
C LEU A 129 10.20 -3.36 -8.69
N GLY A 130 10.72 -4.07 -9.68
CA GLY A 130 12.05 -3.82 -10.24
C GLY A 130 12.17 -2.43 -10.85
N LEU A 131 11.14 -1.98 -11.55
CA LEU A 131 11.09 -0.62 -12.08
C LEU A 131 11.10 0.43 -10.97
N LEU A 132 10.33 0.21 -9.91
CA LEU A 132 10.30 1.13 -8.78
C LEU A 132 11.66 1.23 -8.09
N ARG A 133 12.37 0.12 -7.94
CA ARG A 133 13.74 0.11 -7.39
C ARG A 133 14.68 0.94 -8.24
N THR A 134 14.61 0.79 -9.55
CA THR A 134 15.44 1.54 -10.50
C THR A 134 15.13 3.04 -10.42
N LEU A 135 13.85 3.40 -10.41
CA LEU A 135 13.43 4.80 -10.30
C LEU A 135 13.83 5.42 -8.97
N ALA A 136 13.74 4.67 -7.89
CA ALA A 136 14.17 5.15 -6.57
C ALA A 136 15.67 5.45 -6.55
N ARG A 137 16.47 4.60 -7.19
CA ARG A 137 17.91 4.80 -7.34
C ARG A 137 18.23 6.05 -8.14
N TRP A 138 17.51 6.27 -9.24
CA TRP A 138 17.68 7.47 -10.05
C TRP A 138 17.30 8.74 -9.29
N GLU A 139 16.25 8.72 -8.51
CA GLU A 139 15.87 9.88 -7.69
C GLU A 139 16.96 10.20 -6.66
N CYS A 140 17.53 9.18 -6.01
CA CYS A 140 18.62 9.38 -5.07
C CYS A 140 19.86 9.95 -5.75
N GLU A 141 20.23 9.45 -6.92
CA GLU A 141 21.36 9.94 -7.69
C GLU A 141 21.10 11.37 -8.18
N GLY A 142 19.90 11.63 -8.69
CA GLY A 142 19.51 12.97 -9.13
C GLY A 142 19.52 13.99 -8.01
N ALA A 143 19.02 13.64 -6.84
CA ALA A 143 19.07 14.52 -5.67
C ALA A 143 20.49 14.77 -5.20
N TYR A 144 21.36 13.77 -5.28
CA TYR A 144 22.77 13.89 -4.92
C TYR A 144 23.51 14.81 -5.89
N HIS A 145 23.23 14.73 -7.18
CA HIS A 145 23.86 15.57 -8.18
C HIS A 145 23.31 17.01 -8.21
N ALA A 146 22.08 17.22 -7.76
CA ALA A 146 21.47 18.55 -7.74
C ALA A 146 22.12 19.46 -6.69
N ASP A 147 22.78 18.91 -5.69
CA ASP A 147 23.43 19.64 -4.60
C ASP A 147 24.92 19.90 -4.86
N SER A 148 25.42 19.54 -6.01
CA SER A 148 26.83 19.77 -6.36
C SER A 148 27.02 21.00 -7.20
#